data_654d5e1c65252ca4c849276744ea4d6b
#
_entry.id   654d5e1c65252ca4c849276744ea4d6b
#
_cell.length_a   1.000
_cell.length_b   1.000
_cell.length_c   1.000
_cell.angle_alpha   90.00
_cell.angle_beta   90.00
_cell.angle_gamma   90.00
#
_symmetry.space_group_name_H-M   'P 1'
#
loop_
_entity.id
_entity.type
_entity.pdbx_description
1 polymer ?
#
loop_
_entity_poly.entity_id
_entity_poly.type
_entity_poly.pdbx_seq_one_letter_code
_entity_poly.pdbx_strand_id
1 'polypeptide(L)'
;GYRIDVAKWDADKQRVKNGCTNKLKQSAAEINTDLLKYYAEIQNIFKEFEVQEVMPTTQQLKEAFNMRMKDTSEEQPEEAPVSFWEVFDEFVKECGNQNNWTASTYEKFAAVRNHLKEFKEDATFNYFDEFGLNEYVNFLRDTKDMRNSTIGKQMGFLKWFLRWSFKKGHHQNIAYDTFKPKLKTTSKKVIFL
;
A
#
# COMPACT_ATOMS: atom_id res chain seq x y z
N GLY A 1 17.02 13.10 -11.54
CA GLY A 1 17.75 12.14 -12.37
C GLY A 1 18.66 11.25 -11.53
N TYR A 2 18.83 9.99 -11.94
CA TYR A 2 19.67 9.02 -11.25
C TYR A 2 21.16 9.22 -11.60
N ARG A 3 22.03 9.14 -10.60
CA ARG A 3 23.47 9.12 -10.82
C ARG A 3 23.98 7.69 -10.64
N ILE A 4 24.46 7.09 -11.74
CA ILE A 4 24.97 5.71 -11.80
C ILE A 4 26.38 5.72 -12.33
N ASP A 5 27.20 4.81 -11.81
CA ASP A 5 28.52 4.55 -12.35
C ASP A 5 28.39 3.96 -13.76
N VAL A 6 29.20 4.46 -14.70
CA VAL A 6 29.19 4.01 -16.11
C VAL A 6 29.43 2.50 -16.20
N ALA A 7 30.26 1.91 -15.36
CA ALA A 7 30.50 0.46 -15.32
C ALA A 7 29.26 -0.36 -14.97
N LYS A 8 28.29 0.24 -14.28
CA LYS A 8 27.02 -0.39 -13.86
C LYS A 8 25.87 -0.15 -14.86
N TRP A 9 26.10 0.61 -15.91
CA TRP A 9 25.15 0.87 -16.96
C TRP A 9 25.30 -0.12 -18.12
N ASP A 10 24.20 -0.65 -18.61
CA ASP A 10 24.12 -1.47 -19.82
C ASP A 10 23.58 -0.59 -20.96
N ALA A 11 24.49 -0.13 -21.82
CA ALA A 11 24.15 0.80 -22.88
C ALA A 11 23.27 0.17 -23.97
N ASP A 12 23.44 -1.14 -24.24
CA ASP A 12 22.67 -1.85 -25.26
C ASP A 12 21.21 -2.03 -24.82
N LYS A 13 21.01 -2.28 -23.54
CA LYS A 13 19.68 -2.50 -22.94
C LYS A 13 19.11 -1.24 -22.30
N GLN A 14 19.83 -0.13 -22.34
CA GLN A 14 19.43 1.15 -21.73
C GLN A 14 18.91 1.00 -20.30
N ARG A 15 19.64 0.24 -19.46
CA ARG A 15 19.25 -0.04 -18.07
C ARG A 15 20.46 -0.27 -17.14
N VAL A 16 20.21 -0.19 -15.85
CA VAL A 16 21.18 -0.56 -14.82
C VAL A 16 21.35 -2.07 -14.76
N LYS A 17 22.59 -2.55 -14.69
CA LYS A 17 22.89 -3.98 -14.55
C LYS A 17 22.31 -4.53 -13.25
N ASN A 18 21.71 -5.72 -13.31
CA ASN A 18 21.08 -6.36 -12.15
C ASN A 18 22.06 -6.54 -10.98
N GLY A 19 21.54 -6.46 -9.77
CA GLY A 19 22.34 -6.60 -8.55
C GLY A 19 23.18 -5.38 -8.17
N CYS A 20 23.12 -4.30 -8.96
CA CYS A 20 23.84 -3.05 -8.67
C CYS A 20 22.98 -2.10 -7.84
N THR A 21 23.66 -1.23 -7.07
CA THR A 21 23.05 -0.10 -6.38
C THR A 21 23.79 1.19 -6.74
N ASN A 22 23.12 2.33 -6.67
CA ASN A 22 23.76 3.64 -6.80
C ASN A 22 24.34 4.13 -5.46
N LYS A 23 24.94 5.33 -5.46
CA LYS A 23 25.50 5.93 -4.23
C LYS A 23 24.45 6.26 -3.17
N LEU A 24 23.18 6.39 -3.55
CA LEU A 24 22.04 6.63 -2.67
C LEU A 24 21.37 5.33 -2.18
N LYS A 25 22.02 4.17 -2.41
CA LYS A 25 21.56 2.82 -2.08
C LYS A 25 20.26 2.39 -2.80
N GLN A 26 19.83 3.09 -3.85
CA GLN A 26 18.71 2.68 -4.68
C GLN A 26 19.13 1.48 -5.53
N SER A 27 18.28 0.47 -5.59
CA SER A 27 18.56 -0.78 -6.32
C SER A 27 18.40 -0.62 -7.83
N ALA A 28 19.08 -1.47 -8.60
CA ALA A 28 18.89 -1.53 -10.05
C ALA A 28 17.44 -1.79 -10.45
N ALA A 29 16.70 -2.57 -9.67
CA ALA A 29 15.30 -2.87 -9.92
C ALA A 29 14.42 -1.62 -9.82
N GLU A 30 14.56 -0.82 -8.76
CA GLU A 30 13.84 0.45 -8.57
C GLU A 30 14.12 1.43 -9.71
N ILE A 31 15.42 1.64 -9.99
CA ILE A 31 15.84 2.58 -11.05
C ILE A 31 15.33 2.13 -12.42
N ASN A 32 15.41 0.84 -12.74
CA ASN A 32 14.94 0.32 -14.01
C ASN A 32 13.40 0.38 -14.12
N THR A 33 12.67 0.22 -13.02
CA THR A 33 11.21 0.39 -12.99
C THR A 33 10.83 1.83 -13.32
N ASP A 34 11.51 2.81 -12.74
CA ASP A 34 11.25 4.23 -13.03
C ASP A 34 11.63 4.60 -14.46
N LEU A 35 12.74 4.07 -14.98
CA LEU A 35 13.12 4.26 -16.38
C LEU A 35 12.07 3.69 -17.34
N LEU A 36 11.47 2.54 -17.03
CA LEU A 36 10.38 1.97 -17.82
C LEU A 36 9.11 2.85 -17.79
N LYS A 37 8.78 3.43 -16.63
CA LYS A 37 7.68 4.38 -16.49
C LYS A 37 7.89 5.62 -17.37
N TYR A 38 9.07 6.21 -17.30
CA TYR A 38 9.43 7.37 -18.14
C TYR A 38 9.37 7.05 -19.63
N TYR A 39 9.86 5.88 -20.01
CA TYR A 39 9.80 5.41 -21.39
C TYR A 39 8.35 5.24 -21.89
N ALA A 40 7.50 4.60 -21.10
CA ALA A 40 6.09 4.42 -21.41
C ALA A 40 5.38 5.77 -21.56
N GLU A 41 5.69 6.74 -20.69
CA GLU A 41 5.08 8.07 -20.74
C GLU A 41 5.50 8.86 -21.97
N ILE A 42 6.78 8.79 -22.36
CA ILE A 42 7.26 9.41 -23.61
C ILE A 42 6.56 8.78 -24.81
N GLN A 43 6.35 7.48 -24.82
CA GLN A 43 5.61 6.80 -25.89
C GLN A 43 4.14 7.23 -25.96
N ASN A 44 3.48 7.43 -24.82
CA ASN A 44 2.12 7.91 -24.78
C ASN A 44 2.01 9.33 -25.35
N ILE A 45 2.92 10.22 -24.96
CA ILE A 45 3.00 11.58 -25.50
C ILE A 45 3.21 11.55 -27.02
N PHE A 46 4.11 10.69 -27.51
CA PHE A 46 4.37 10.56 -28.93
C PHE A 46 3.12 10.12 -29.71
N LYS A 47 2.38 9.14 -29.19
CA LYS A 47 1.11 8.68 -29.77
C LYS A 47 0.05 9.77 -29.83
N GLU A 48 0.00 10.66 -28.86
CA GLU A 48 -0.95 11.79 -28.87
C GLU A 48 -0.65 12.77 -29.98
N PHE A 49 0.64 13.06 -30.23
CA PHE A 49 1.03 13.86 -31.39
C PHE A 49 0.75 13.15 -32.72
N GLU A 50 0.93 11.84 -32.78
CA GLU A 50 0.63 10.99 -33.92
C GLU A 50 -0.87 11.03 -34.26
N VAL A 51 -1.75 10.93 -33.24
CA VAL A 51 -3.21 11.06 -33.42
C VAL A 51 -3.61 12.44 -33.93
N GLN A 52 -2.85 13.49 -33.63
CA GLN A 52 -3.05 14.84 -34.12
C GLN A 52 -2.41 15.07 -35.50
N GLU A 53 -1.83 14.03 -36.11
CA GLU A 53 -1.09 14.09 -37.38
C GLU A 53 0.09 15.09 -37.35
N VAL A 54 0.67 15.34 -36.16
CA VAL A 54 1.79 16.25 -35.97
C VAL A 54 3.03 15.46 -35.57
N MET A 55 4.14 15.67 -36.30
CA MET A 55 5.45 15.14 -35.87
C MET A 55 6.04 16.07 -34.83
N PRO A 56 6.17 15.63 -33.55
CA PRO A 56 6.70 16.50 -32.52
C PRO A 56 8.20 16.73 -32.69
N THR A 57 8.62 17.94 -32.45
CA THR A 57 10.05 18.24 -32.29
C THR A 57 10.54 17.71 -30.93
N THR A 58 11.84 17.51 -30.82
CA THR A 58 12.46 17.10 -29.52
C THR A 58 12.14 18.07 -28.39
N GLN A 59 12.00 19.36 -28.70
CA GLN A 59 11.63 20.41 -27.77
C GLN A 59 10.20 20.22 -27.25
N GLN A 60 9.26 20.00 -28.14
CA GLN A 60 7.85 19.75 -27.79
C GLN A 60 7.65 18.48 -26.98
N LEU A 61 8.35 17.39 -27.32
CA LEU A 61 8.34 16.16 -26.53
C LEU A 61 8.89 16.41 -25.11
N LYS A 62 9.97 17.16 -25.00
CA LYS A 62 10.56 17.51 -23.71
C LYS A 62 9.65 18.38 -22.85
N GLU A 63 9.00 19.37 -23.47
CA GLU A 63 8.05 20.25 -22.77
C GLU A 63 6.81 19.46 -22.32
N ALA A 64 6.21 18.66 -23.19
CA ALA A 64 5.07 17.83 -22.87
C ALA A 64 5.41 16.81 -21.76
N PHE A 65 6.60 16.17 -21.83
CA PHE A 65 7.07 15.27 -20.78
C PHE A 65 7.30 16.00 -19.46
N ASN A 66 7.93 17.18 -19.49
CA ASN A 66 8.15 17.97 -18.29
C ASN A 66 6.84 18.46 -17.68
N MET A 67 5.84 18.86 -18.50
CA MET A 67 4.51 19.20 -18.00
C MET A 67 3.87 18.01 -17.29
N ARG A 68 3.85 16.84 -17.90
CA ARG A 68 3.29 15.62 -17.27
C ARG A 68 4.06 15.17 -16.06
N MET A 69 5.39 15.27 -16.09
CA MET A 69 6.22 14.97 -14.92
C MET A 69 6.06 16.02 -13.83
N LYS A 70 5.73 17.27 -14.17
CA LYS A 70 5.32 18.29 -13.20
C LYS A 70 3.91 18.01 -12.68
N ASP A 71 2.95 17.67 -13.53
CA ASP A 71 1.61 17.26 -13.12
C ASP A 71 1.63 15.94 -12.31
N THR A 72 2.65 15.11 -12.51
CA THR A 72 2.91 13.91 -11.72
C THR A 72 3.79 14.21 -10.49
N SER A 73 4.50 15.35 -10.45
CA SER A 73 5.31 15.88 -9.34
C SER A 73 4.72 17.13 -8.69
N GLU A 74 3.90 17.91 -9.37
CA GLU A 74 2.86 18.72 -8.79
C GLU A 74 1.72 17.73 -8.57
N GLU A 75 1.86 17.00 -7.42
CA GLU A 75 0.73 16.78 -6.56
C GLU A 75 -0.59 17.14 -7.29
N GLN A 76 -1.34 16.13 -7.77
CA GLN A 76 -2.75 16.23 -7.37
C GLN A 76 -2.69 16.87 -5.99
N PRO A 77 -3.40 18.01 -5.71
CA PRO A 77 -3.34 18.57 -4.38
C PRO A 77 -3.37 17.36 -3.48
N GLU A 78 -2.27 17.07 -2.79
CA GLU A 78 -2.29 16.05 -1.79
C GLU A 78 -3.48 16.44 -0.95
N GLU A 79 -4.62 15.82 -1.19
CA GLU A 79 -5.53 15.55 -0.11
C GLU A 79 -4.59 14.91 0.88
N ALA A 80 -4.20 15.67 1.88
CA ALA A 80 -3.18 15.36 2.87
C ALA A 80 -3.34 13.88 3.20
N PRO A 81 -2.33 13.02 2.99
CA PRO A 81 -2.48 11.59 2.74
C PRO A 81 -3.50 11.06 3.71
N VAL A 82 -4.67 10.66 3.15
CA VAL A 82 -5.89 10.49 3.96
C VAL A 82 -5.48 9.59 5.09
N SER A 83 -5.50 10.11 6.29
CA SER A 83 -4.92 9.48 7.47
C SER A 83 -5.49 8.07 7.55
N PHE A 84 -4.66 7.06 7.79
CA PHE A 84 -5.12 5.69 8.04
C PHE A 84 -6.33 5.67 8.99
N TRP A 85 -6.36 6.59 9.95
CA TRP A 85 -7.43 6.71 10.94
C TRP A 85 -8.71 7.33 10.38
N GLU A 86 -8.60 8.30 9.49
CA GLU A 86 -9.75 8.91 8.79
C GLU A 86 -10.41 7.88 7.87
N VAL A 87 -9.61 7.11 7.14
CA VAL A 87 -10.10 6.00 6.30
C VAL A 87 -10.75 4.91 7.16
N PHE A 88 -10.21 4.64 8.37
CA PHE A 88 -10.82 3.68 9.29
C PHE A 88 -12.19 4.17 9.78
N ASP A 89 -12.31 5.44 10.11
CA ASP A 89 -13.57 6.05 10.57
C ASP A 89 -14.61 6.10 9.43
N GLU A 90 -14.18 6.38 8.20
CA GLU A 90 -15.02 6.29 6.99
C GLU A 90 -15.54 4.87 6.76
N PHE A 91 -14.65 3.87 6.85
CA PHE A 91 -15.01 2.46 6.75
C PHE A 91 -16.08 2.07 7.76
N VAL A 92 -15.89 2.44 9.04
CA VAL A 92 -16.85 2.12 10.11
C VAL A 92 -18.21 2.78 9.83
N LYS A 93 -18.21 4.02 9.37
CA LYS A 93 -19.44 4.76 9.02
C LYS A 93 -20.14 4.14 7.81
N GLU A 94 -19.41 3.90 6.72
CA GLU A 94 -20.00 3.37 5.47
C GLU A 94 -20.50 1.94 5.65
N CYS A 95 -19.63 1.04 6.12
CA CYS A 95 -20.00 -0.36 6.32
C CYS A 95 -21.04 -0.53 7.43
N GLY A 96 -21.00 0.30 8.46
CA GLY A 96 -22.01 0.30 9.52
C GLY A 96 -23.40 0.62 8.98
N ASN A 97 -23.52 1.63 8.15
CA ASN A 97 -24.76 2.02 7.50
C ASN A 97 -25.24 0.97 6.49
N GLN A 98 -24.34 0.48 5.62
CA GLN A 98 -24.69 -0.50 4.59
C GLN A 98 -25.17 -1.84 5.17
N ASN A 99 -24.58 -2.26 6.29
CA ASN A 99 -24.87 -3.55 6.91
C ASN A 99 -25.76 -3.44 8.15
N ASN A 100 -26.32 -2.27 8.44
CA ASN A 100 -27.18 -2.02 9.61
C ASN A 100 -26.56 -2.57 10.91
N TRP A 101 -25.33 -2.15 11.22
CA TRP A 101 -24.63 -2.66 12.40
C TRP A 101 -25.35 -2.33 13.69
N THR A 102 -25.34 -3.29 14.60
CA THR A 102 -25.79 -3.07 15.99
C THR A 102 -24.75 -2.28 16.79
N ALA A 103 -25.16 -1.66 17.89
CA ALA A 103 -24.25 -0.97 18.81
C ALA A 103 -23.05 -1.86 19.22
N SER A 104 -23.29 -3.15 19.50
CA SER A 104 -22.24 -4.13 19.82
C SER A 104 -21.24 -4.34 18.68
N THR A 105 -21.61 -4.13 17.42
CA THR A 105 -20.69 -4.23 16.28
C THR A 105 -19.79 -2.98 16.22
N TYR A 106 -20.37 -1.80 16.40
CA TYR A 106 -19.60 -0.56 16.50
C TYR A 106 -18.58 -0.61 17.65
N GLU A 107 -18.96 -1.11 18.83
CA GLU A 107 -18.05 -1.30 19.97
C GLU A 107 -16.86 -2.22 19.63
N LYS A 108 -17.11 -3.29 18.85
CA LYS A 108 -16.02 -4.19 18.42
C LYS A 108 -15.03 -3.48 17.51
N PHE A 109 -15.50 -2.67 16.56
CA PHE A 109 -14.61 -1.89 15.69
C PHE A 109 -13.91 -0.77 16.45
N ALA A 110 -14.56 -0.13 17.42
CA ALA A 110 -13.91 0.83 18.31
C ALA A 110 -12.78 0.17 19.12
N ALA A 111 -12.99 -1.05 19.63
CA ALA A 111 -11.94 -1.81 20.31
C ALA A 111 -10.78 -2.15 19.36
N VAL A 112 -11.06 -2.58 18.13
CA VAL A 112 -10.02 -2.83 17.10
C VAL A 112 -9.21 -1.57 16.84
N ARG A 113 -9.88 -0.43 16.63
CA ARG A 113 -9.25 0.87 16.41
C ARG A 113 -8.33 1.27 17.56
N ASN A 114 -8.80 1.10 18.80
CA ASN A 114 -8.01 1.42 19.99
C ASN A 114 -6.76 0.53 20.10
N HIS A 115 -6.89 -0.79 19.88
CA HIS A 115 -5.74 -1.70 19.89
C HIS A 115 -4.73 -1.37 18.78
N LEU A 116 -5.20 -1.04 17.58
CA LEU A 116 -4.33 -0.64 16.48
C LEU A 116 -3.60 0.68 16.81
N LYS A 117 -4.32 1.65 17.38
CA LYS A 117 -3.74 2.95 17.74
C LYS A 117 -2.71 2.84 18.87
N GLU A 118 -2.96 1.98 19.85
CA GLU A 118 -2.01 1.68 20.92
C GLU A 118 -0.79 0.90 20.40
N PHE A 119 -0.99 0.00 19.45
CA PHE A 119 0.09 -0.72 18.81
C PHE A 119 0.97 0.19 17.97
N LYS A 120 0.37 1.07 17.15
CA LYS A 120 1.08 1.97 16.26
C LYS A 120 0.24 3.20 15.95
N GLU A 121 0.52 4.29 16.67
CA GLU A 121 -0.22 5.54 16.56
C GLU A 121 -0.08 6.18 15.16
N ASP A 122 1.11 6.09 14.56
CA ASP A 122 1.45 6.55 13.22
C ASP A 122 1.25 5.45 12.15
N ALA A 123 0.21 4.63 12.30
CA ALA A 123 -0.07 3.53 11.38
C ALA A 123 -0.29 4.04 9.94
N THR A 124 0.30 3.33 9.00
CA THR A 124 0.08 3.52 7.56
C THR A 124 -0.31 2.19 6.90
N PHE A 125 -0.95 2.24 5.73
CA PHE A 125 -1.32 1.02 5.03
C PHE A 125 -0.12 0.16 4.62
N ASN A 126 1.01 0.79 4.30
CA ASN A 126 2.24 0.09 3.91
C ASN A 126 2.90 -0.64 5.08
N TYR A 127 2.65 -0.20 6.31
CA TYR A 127 3.15 -0.87 7.50
C TYR A 127 2.55 -2.27 7.69
N PHE A 128 1.31 -2.49 7.26
CA PHE A 128 0.63 -3.78 7.39
C PHE A 128 0.99 -4.76 6.26
N ASP A 129 2.28 -4.89 5.97
CA ASP A 129 2.84 -6.00 5.21
C ASP A 129 2.84 -7.29 6.05
N GLU A 130 3.45 -8.37 5.56
CA GLU A 130 3.50 -9.63 6.31
C GLU A 130 4.21 -9.46 7.66
N PHE A 131 5.25 -8.63 7.73
CA PHE A 131 5.98 -8.35 8.97
C PHE A 131 5.11 -7.57 9.95
N GLY A 132 4.53 -6.44 9.55
CA GLY A 132 3.69 -5.60 10.40
C GLY A 132 2.43 -6.33 10.90
N LEU A 133 1.84 -7.20 10.07
CA LEU A 133 0.72 -8.05 10.49
C LEU A 133 1.13 -9.07 11.56
N ASN A 134 2.33 -9.66 11.45
CA ASN A 134 2.87 -10.55 12.49
C ASN A 134 3.17 -9.78 13.78
N GLU A 135 3.76 -8.58 13.70
CA GLU A 135 4.02 -7.72 14.87
C GLU A 135 2.72 -7.38 15.61
N TYR A 136 1.66 -7.07 14.87
CA TYR A 136 0.35 -6.82 15.49
C TYR A 136 -0.22 -8.08 16.17
N VAL A 137 -0.08 -9.26 15.59
CA VAL A 137 -0.45 -10.53 16.24
C VAL A 137 0.33 -10.74 17.52
N ASN A 138 1.64 -10.47 17.51
CA ASN A 138 2.50 -10.58 18.70
C ASN A 138 2.07 -9.56 19.78
N PHE A 139 1.80 -8.32 19.42
CA PHE A 139 1.29 -7.31 20.33
C PHE A 139 -0.02 -7.76 21.01
N LEU A 140 -0.99 -8.25 20.22
CA LEU A 140 -2.27 -8.74 20.78
C LEU A 140 -2.08 -9.93 21.72
N ARG A 141 -1.11 -10.80 21.46
CA ARG A 141 -0.82 -11.96 22.29
C ARG A 141 -0.01 -11.58 23.52
N ASP A 142 1.11 -10.88 23.33
CA ASP A 142 2.15 -10.75 24.35
C ASP A 142 1.93 -9.51 25.23
N THR A 143 1.35 -8.43 24.65
CA THR A 143 1.07 -7.18 25.38
C THR A 143 -0.37 -7.14 25.90
N LYS A 144 -1.33 -7.64 25.10
CA LYS A 144 -2.76 -7.62 25.47
C LYS A 144 -3.25 -8.92 26.10
N ASP A 145 -2.41 -9.94 26.19
CA ASP A 145 -2.73 -11.28 26.75
C ASP A 145 -4.00 -11.88 26.16
N MET A 146 -4.22 -11.67 24.85
CA MET A 146 -5.44 -12.14 24.19
C MET A 146 -5.35 -13.61 23.82
N ARG A 147 -6.46 -14.32 23.98
CA ARG A 147 -6.59 -15.71 23.51
C ARG A 147 -6.53 -15.75 21.98
N ASN A 148 -5.99 -16.83 21.43
CA ASN A 148 -5.86 -17.03 19.98
C ASN A 148 -7.17 -16.86 19.22
N SER A 149 -8.32 -17.28 19.80
CA SER A 149 -9.64 -17.07 19.19
C SER A 149 -10.03 -15.60 19.10
N THR A 150 -9.62 -14.78 20.07
CA THR A 150 -9.84 -13.33 20.08
C THR A 150 -8.92 -12.65 19.09
N ILE A 151 -7.63 -13.01 19.05
CA ILE A 151 -6.66 -12.52 18.05
C ILE A 151 -7.17 -12.82 16.65
N GLY A 152 -7.66 -14.02 16.37
CA GLY A 152 -8.23 -14.38 15.07
C GLY A 152 -9.40 -13.46 14.65
N LYS A 153 -10.27 -13.07 15.60
CA LYS A 153 -11.36 -12.12 15.36
C LYS A 153 -10.83 -10.71 15.09
N GLN A 154 -9.86 -10.21 15.87
CA GLN A 154 -9.22 -8.91 15.67
C GLN A 154 -8.57 -8.83 14.28
N MET A 155 -7.82 -9.87 13.90
CA MET A 155 -7.23 -9.98 12.56
C MET A 155 -8.28 -10.03 11.46
N GLY A 156 -9.41 -10.69 11.69
CA GLY A 156 -10.54 -10.71 10.76
C GLY A 156 -11.11 -9.31 10.50
N PHE A 157 -11.30 -8.51 11.55
CA PHE A 157 -11.77 -7.13 11.44
C PHE A 157 -10.75 -6.23 10.73
N LEU A 158 -9.46 -6.32 11.08
CA LEU A 158 -8.40 -5.58 10.40
C LEU A 158 -8.34 -5.93 8.91
N LYS A 159 -8.39 -7.21 8.55
CA LYS A 159 -8.38 -7.65 7.16
C LYS A 159 -9.61 -7.17 6.39
N TRP A 160 -10.76 -7.09 7.02
CA TRP A 160 -11.95 -6.54 6.39
C TRP A 160 -11.78 -5.06 6.08
N PHE A 161 -11.28 -4.27 7.02
CA PHE A 161 -10.94 -2.87 6.81
C PHE A 161 -9.91 -2.70 5.67
N LEU A 162 -8.79 -3.42 5.70
CA LEU A 162 -7.75 -3.34 4.67
C LEU A 162 -8.28 -3.74 3.27
N ARG A 163 -9.17 -4.73 3.19
CA ARG A 163 -9.81 -5.12 1.93
C ARG A 163 -10.77 -4.06 1.40
N TRP A 164 -11.54 -3.44 2.28
CA TRP A 164 -12.45 -2.37 1.91
C TRP A 164 -11.66 -1.14 1.42
N SER A 165 -10.65 -0.71 2.16
CA SER A 165 -9.81 0.43 1.80
C SER A 165 -9.00 0.21 0.51
N PHE A 166 -8.53 -1.04 0.26
CA PHE A 166 -7.94 -1.41 -1.02
C PHE A 166 -8.94 -1.24 -2.19
N LYS A 167 -10.17 -1.72 -2.03
CA LYS A 167 -11.22 -1.57 -3.05
C LYS A 167 -11.60 -0.11 -3.32
N LYS A 168 -11.47 0.76 -2.34
CA LYS A 168 -11.69 2.21 -2.47
C LYS A 168 -10.47 2.94 -3.07
N GLY A 169 -9.34 2.28 -3.25
CA GLY A 169 -8.14 2.86 -3.85
C GLY A 169 -7.20 3.57 -2.87
N HIS A 170 -7.46 3.48 -1.55
CA HIS A 170 -6.62 4.15 -0.54
C HIS A 170 -5.20 3.57 -0.42
N HIS A 171 -4.97 2.35 -0.91
CA HIS A 171 -3.64 1.72 -0.92
C HIS A 171 -3.55 0.59 -1.94
N GLN A 172 -2.29 0.13 -2.18
CA GLN A 172 -1.97 -0.98 -3.09
C GLN A 172 -1.45 -2.24 -2.35
N ASN A 173 -1.40 -2.20 -1.01
CA ASN A 173 -0.91 -3.32 -0.21
C ASN A 173 -1.93 -4.47 -0.22
N ILE A 174 -1.50 -5.69 -0.62
CA ILE A 174 -2.31 -6.91 -0.68
C ILE A 174 -1.85 -8.01 0.30
N ALA A 175 -0.82 -7.74 1.10
CA ALA A 175 -0.24 -8.73 2.02
C ALA A 175 -1.28 -9.31 3.00
N TYR A 176 -2.24 -8.51 3.42
CA TYR A 176 -3.33 -8.93 4.32
C TYR A 176 -4.17 -10.08 3.75
N ASP A 177 -4.29 -10.22 2.43
CA ASP A 177 -5.20 -11.21 1.83
C ASP A 177 -4.66 -12.63 2.00
N THR A 178 -3.38 -12.82 1.75
CA THR A 178 -2.69 -14.12 1.88
C THR A 178 -2.24 -14.42 3.30
N PHE A 179 -2.09 -13.40 4.15
CA PHE A 179 -1.61 -13.54 5.53
C PHE A 179 -2.52 -14.45 6.36
N LYS A 180 -1.93 -15.45 7.01
CA LYS A 180 -2.63 -16.35 7.94
C LYS A 180 -1.84 -16.42 9.25
N PRO A 181 -2.35 -15.83 10.34
CA PRO A 181 -1.65 -15.90 11.62
C PRO A 181 -1.55 -17.36 12.10
N LYS A 182 -0.36 -17.77 12.54
CA LYS A 182 -0.12 -19.11 13.08
C LYS A 182 -0.67 -19.20 14.52
N LEU A 183 -1.98 -19.32 14.66
CA LEU A 183 -2.66 -19.41 15.94
C LEU A 183 -3.04 -20.87 16.24
N LYS A 184 -2.55 -21.42 17.36
CA LYS A 184 -2.99 -22.73 17.82
C LYS A 184 -4.44 -22.61 18.30
N THR A 185 -5.36 -23.26 17.64
CA THR A 185 -6.74 -23.41 18.10
C THR A 185 -6.82 -24.61 19.04
N THR A 186 -7.13 -24.37 20.32
CA THR A 186 -7.55 -25.43 21.22
C THR A 186 -9.00 -25.78 20.92
N SER A 187 -9.26 -26.97 20.40
CA SER A 187 -10.62 -27.48 20.27
C SER A 187 -11.26 -27.54 21.67
N LYS A 188 -12.41 -26.89 21.87
CA LYS A 188 -13.20 -27.11 23.06
C LYS A 188 -13.64 -28.58 23.06
N LYS A 189 -13.19 -29.40 24.03
CA LYS A 189 -13.86 -30.66 24.34
C LYS A 189 -15.28 -30.27 24.79
N VAL A 190 -16.28 -30.55 23.97
CA VAL A 190 -17.67 -30.52 24.42
C VAL A 190 -17.88 -31.78 25.20
N ILE A 191 -18.01 -31.65 26.52
CA ILE A 191 -18.41 -32.73 27.39
C ILE A 191 -19.95 -32.66 27.41
N PHE A 192 -20.58 -33.61 26.78
CA PHE A 192 -22.03 -33.85 26.99
C PHE A 192 -22.18 -34.55 28.34
N LEU A 193 -22.89 -33.94 29.30
CA LEU A 193 -23.37 -34.54 30.51
C LEU A 193 -24.74 -35.17 30.26
#